data_f99d20b6811ab59b7f62bb3b291781fd
#
_entry.id   f99d20b6811ab59b7f62bb3b291781fd
#
_cell.length_a   1.000
_cell.length_b   1.000
_cell.length_c   1.000
_cell.angle_alpha   90.00
_cell.angle_beta   90.00
_cell.angle_gamma   90.00
#
_symmetry.space_group_name_H-M   'P 1'
#
loop_
_entity.id
_entity.type
_entity.pdbx_description
1 polymer ?
#
loop_
_entity_poly.entity_id
_entity_poly.type
_entity_poly.pdbx_seq_one_letter_code
_entity_poly.pdbx_strand_id
1 'polypeptide(L)'
;MSIKYIGLQNWREDLSSCSKHITLLFLVFQGCWSISEMLKFRSIYAVRELRRFMNWDQENNQIFNKLLLVGFFSLLWWSSMSSLSYAQITPQGRDQTYKQAAPGRFEERFKQKKLPQSQVVPVKPDNLRPVFPAEMRKVKFLLQRMIIKGSTIYDKRKFSRLFRKYLHKRVNLEQVYMIAQEITNMYRADGYILSKAVVPPQKIEEGVVQIDVIEGFVNRVTIQGRVRGPRKLLNEYRKALLRSRPLKARDLERYLLLVDDLPGVSVKSVLTPSKFKQGATNITLIFDTKGYEGSVGADNRGTKFNGPVQINAGVSANSFFKNYERIGLQGVVTSNTDELKFFRGFYEQPISSEGTKLFFSGSFSESEPGSALKSFEVAGESKTFTLRLTHPFVRSRSENLNGFVGYTNRDSETKILGELDSEDRLRIVNLGMSYDFVDAYRGINLVSFNLSKGFDIFDSTKTGTAKLTRLAGHSDFTKVTGEMLRLQQLAPSWMLLGELSWQYSFDKLLASEEFGVGGAKFGRAYDSSEITGDQGLAFKLELQKAFQPKKKYLRDLQAYAFFDYGKVWNRIETTAGSKTQDLDSLGIGIRFNITDMISGYMEWNKPLNRKVASEGNKDGRAFFSLTAKF
;
A
#
# COMPACT_ATOMS: atom_id res chain seq x y z
N MET A 1 4.36 -12.52 58.76
CA MET A 1 3.47 -11.45 58.28
C MET A 1 3.11 -11.75 56.82
N SER A 2 1.87 -12.13 56.62
CA SER A 2 1.34 -12.70 55.37
C SER A 2 1.17 -11.64 54.30
N ILE A 3 1.70 -11.87 53.10
CA ILE A 3 1.25 -11.18 51.89
C ILE A 3 0.74 -12.25 50.92
N LYS A 4 -0.55 -12.09 50.58
CA LYS A 4 -1.39 -13.02 49.81
C LYS A 4 -0.89 -13.25 48.41
N TYR A 5 -0.76 -14.52 48.04
CA TYR A 5 -0.75 -15.03 46.69
C TYR A 5 -2.16 -14.93 46.11
N ILE A 6 -2.41 -13.98 45.25
CA ILE A 6 -3.56 -13.94 44.34
C ILE A 6 -3.04 -13.37 43.02
N GLY A 7 -2.93 -14.17 41.98
CA GLY A 7 -2.62 -13.67 40.64
C GLY A 7 -1.97 -14.65 39.66
N LEU A 8 -1.73 -15.91 39.99
CA LEU A 8 -1.00 -16.83 39.13
C LEU A 8 -1.86 -17.92 38.47
N GLN A 9 -3.16 -18.05 38.79
CA GLN A 9 -4.02 -19.08 38.20
C GLN A 9 -4.61 -18.70 36.83
N ASN A 10 -4.83 -17.43 36.52
CA ASN A 10 -5.42 -17.03 35.24
C ASN A 10 -4.41 -17.01 34.07
N TRP A 11 -3.11 -17.11 34.32
CA TRP A 11 -2.05 -17.13 33.28
C TRP A 11 -1.80 -18.53 32.72
N ARG A 12 -2.18 -19.59 33.42
CA ARG A 12 -1.94 -20.96 32.95
C ARG A 12 -2.94 -21.43 31.90
N GLU A 13 -4.17 -20.95 31.93
CA GLU A 13 -5.21 -21.34 30.95
C GLU A 13 -5.00 -20.65 29.60
N ASP A 14 -4.55 -19.37 29.58
CA ASP A 14 -4.27 -18.66 28.32
C ASP A 14 -3.02 -19.17 27.60
N LEU A 15 -1.99 -19.62 28.33
CA LEU A 15 -0.78 -20.18 27.75
C LEU A 15 -0.98 -21.60 27.19
N SER A 16 -1.90 -22.40 27.75
CA SER A 16 -2.19 -23.74 27.25
C SER A 16 -2.97 -23.72 25.92
N SER A 17 -3.82 -22.72 25.73
CA SER A 17 -4.53 -22.47 24.47
C SER A 17 -3.59 -21.99 23.38
N CYS A 18 -2.69 -21.05 23.70
CA CYS A 18 -1.72 -20.50 22.76
C CYS A 18 -0.67 -21.52 22.29
N SER A 19 -0.19 -22.39 23.19
CA SER A 19 0.77 -23.45 22.87
C SER A 19 0.22 -24.47 21.87
N LYS A 20 -1.05 -24.88 21.99
CA LYS A 20 -1.68 -25.83 21.07
C LYS A 20 -1.85 -25.25 19.66
N HIS A 21 -2.07 -23.95 19.54
CA HIS A 21 -2.27 -23.30 18.26
C HIS A 21 -0.94 -23.03 17.52
N ILE A 22 0.13 -22.74 18.25
CA ILE A 22 1.48 -22.62 17.70
C ILE A 22 2.00 -23.99 17.22
N THR A 23 1.71 -25.06 17.93
CA THR A 23 2.10 -26.43 17.54
C THR A 23 1.37 -26.86 16.26
N LEU A 24 0.10 -26.48 16.10
CA LEU A 24 -0.66 -26.78 14.88
C LEU A 24 -0.14 -26.00 13.65
N LEU A 25 0.24 -24.75 13.83
CA LEU A 25 0.91 -23.96 12.78
C LEU A 25 2.29 -24.54 12.41
N PHE A 26 3.06 -25.01 13.39
CA PHE A 26 4.36 -25.62 13.14
C PHE A 26 4.25 -26.94 12.38
N LEU A 27 3.23 -27.75 12.64
CA LEU A 27 2.99 -29.02 11.94
C LEU A 27 2.54 -28.83 10.49
N VAL A 28 1.82 -27.74 10.17
CA VAL A 28 1.47 -27.38 8.80
C VAL A 28 2.69 -26.90 8.00
N PHE A 29 3.69 -26.30 8.67
CA PHE A 29 4.90 -25.79 8.04
C PHE A 29 6.04 -26.80 7.94
N GLN A 30 6.05 -27.91 8.66
CA GLN A 30 7.13 -28.88 8.62
C GLN A 30 7.11 -29.87 7.43
N GLY A 31 6.17 -29.72 6.48
CA GLY A 31 6.23 -30.45 5.20
C GLY A 31 6.13 -31.99 5.30
N CYS A 32 5.70 -32.55 6.43
CA CYS A 32 5.67 -34.00 6.67
C CYS A 32 4.40 -34.71 6.20
N TRP A 33 3.51 -34.05 5.45
CA TRP A 33 2.25 -34.68 5.04
C TRP A 33 2.09 -34.67 3.53
N SER A 34 1.99 -35.84 2.92
CA SER A 34 1.62 -35.94 1.52
C SER A 34 0.14 -35.57 1.32
N ILE A 35 -0.19 -35.02 0.13
CA ILE A 35 -1.55 -34.65 -0.24
C ILE A 35 -2.56 -35.80 -0.03
N SER A 36 -2.11 -37.05 -0.15
CA SER A 36 -2.93 -38.24 0.08
C SER A 36 -3.34 -38.43 1.55
N GLU A 37 -2.55 -37.94 2.50
CA GLU A 37 -2.85 -37.98 3.92
C GLU A 37 -3.74 -36.82 4.39
N MET A 38 -3.59 -35.64 3.77
CA MET A 38 -4.54 -34.52 4.01
C MET A 38 -5.97 -34.87 3.62
N LEU A 39 -6.16 -35.67 2.59
CA LEU A 39 -7.50 -36.14 2.17
C LEU A 39 -8.11 -37.18 3.12
N LYS A 40 -7.29 -37.87 3.93
CA LYS A 40 -7.76 -38.85 4.92
C LYS A 40 -8.14 -38.24 6.29
N PHE A 41 -7.63 -37.06 6.59
CA PHE A 41 -7.95 -36.33 7.82
C PHE A 41 -9.28 -35.54 7.70
N ARG A 42 -10.36 -36.27 7.34
CA ARG A 42 -11.76 -35.86 7.55
C ARG A 42 -12.11 -35.96 9.03
N SER A 43 -11.36 -35.38 9.91
CA SER A 43 -11.79 -35.30 11.30
C SER A 43 -12.66 -34.05 11.48
N ILE A 44 -13.90 -34.31 11.80
CA ILE A 44 -14.96 -33.34 12.13
C ILE A 44 -14.49 -32.25 13.12
N TYR A 45 -13.40 -32.49 13.83
CA TYR A 45 -12.80 -31.59 14.82
C TYR A 45 -12.08 -30.38 14.22
N ALA A 46 -11.29 -30.53 13.18
CA ALA A 46 -10.55 -29.42 12.58
C ALA A 46 -11.50 -28.42 11.88
N VAL A 47 -12.55 -28.92 11.24
CA VAL A 47 -13.59 -28.10 10.63
C VAL A 47 -14.45 -27.39 11.69
N ARG A 48 -14.64 -27.98 12.86
CA ARG A 48 -15.43 -27.40 13.95
C ARG A 48 -14.69 -26.27 14.68
N GLU A 49 -13.39 -26.37 14.81
CA GLU A 49 -12.54 -25.30 15.38
C GLU A 49 -12.35 -24.13 14.40
N LEU A 50 -12.17 -24.39 13.11
CA LEU A 50 -12.18 -23.35 12.07
C LEU A 50 -13.52 -22.61 12.00
N ARG A 51 -14.65 -23.31 12.20
CA ARG A 51 -15.98 -22.70 12.30
C ARG A 51 -16.12 -21.75 13.50
N ARG A 52 -15.56 -22.10 14.65
CA ARG A 52 -15.56 -21.25 15.85
C ARG A 52 -14.69 -20.00 15.69
N PHE A 53 -13.59 -20.15 14.94
CA PHE A 53 -12.66 -19.06 14.70
C PHE A 53 -13.20 -18.02 13.71
N MET A 54 -14.07 -18.43 12.76
CA MET A 54 -14.52 -17.59 11.64
C MET A 54 -15.92 -16.99 11.84
N ASN A 55 -16.66 -17.26 12.93
CA ASN A 55 -18.03 -16.75 13.15
C ASN A 55 -18.94 -16.92 11.91
N TRP A 56 -18.93 -18.09 11.29
CA TRP A 56 -19.50 -18.36 9.96
C TRP A 56 -20.95 -18.81 10.05
N ASP A 57 -21.84 -18.08 9.40
CA ASP A 57 -23.27 -18.41 9.32
C ASP A 57 -23.56 -19.55 8.33
N GLN A 58 -24.60 -20.37 8.57
CA GLN A 58 -24.90 -21.59 7.80
C GLN A 58 -25.17 -21.37 6.30
N GLU A 59 -25.64 -20.20 5.90
CA GLU A 59 -25.92 -19.89 4.48
C GLU A 59 -24.65 -19.79 3.60
N ASN A 60 -23.52 -19.41 4.17
CA ASN A 60 -22.26 -19.28 3.45
C ASN A 60 -21.57 -20.62 3.14
N ASN A 61 -21.93 -21.67 3.85
CA ASN A 61 -21.36 -23.02 3.67
C ASN A 61 -21.69 -23.67 2.32
N GLN A 62 -22.88 -23.44 1.77
CA GLN A 62 -23.27 -24.04 0.48
C GLN A 62 -22.52 -23.37 -0.70
N ILE A 63 -22.18 -22.09 -0.57
CA ILE A 63 -21.47 -21.36 -1.60
C ILE A 63 -19.99 -21.75 -1.61
N PHE A 64 -19.39 -21.87 -0.43
CA PHE A 64 -17.99 -22.29 -0.30
C PHE A 64 -17.76 -23.70 -0.85
N ASN A 65 -18.65 -24.64 -0.55
CA ASN A 65 -18.56 -26.00 -1.07
C ASN A 65 -18.81 -26.07 -2.59
N LYS A 66 -19.69 -25.23 -3.16
CA LYS A 66 -19.90 -25.14 -4.61
C LYS A 66 -18.74 -24.47 -5.34
N LEU A 67 -18.12 -23.44 -4.74
CA LEU A 67 -16.94 -22.77 -5.31
C LEU A 67 -15.69 -23.66 -5.24
N LEU A 68 -15.50 -24.42 -4.16
CA LEU A 68 -14.45 -25.43 -4.07
C LEU A 68 -14.61 -26.54 -5.12
N LEU A 69 -15.84 -27.00 -5.36
CA LEU A 69 -16.12 -28.00 -6.41
C LEU A 69 -15.90 -27.44 -7.81
N VAL A 70 -16.33 -26.22 -8.13
CA VAL A 70 -16.12 -25.59 -9.44
C VAL A 70 -14.64 -25.30 -9.68
N GLY A 71 -13.92 -24.80 -8.68
CA GLY A 71 -12.49 -24.59 -8.73
C GLY A 71 -11.68 -25.89 -8.90
N PHE A 72 -12.09 -26.96 -8.23
CA PHE A 72 -11.43 -28.27 -8.31
C PHE A 72 -11.69 -28.97 -9.66
N PHE A 73 -12.89 -28.85 -10.22
CA PHE A 73 -13.21 -29.43 -11.53
C PHE A 73 -12.58 -28.64 -12.70
N SER A 74 -12.43 -27.32 -12.60
CA SER A 74 -11.74 -26.53 -13.62
C SER A 74 -10.22 -26.77 -13.62
N LEU A 75 -9.62 -27.03 -12.47
CA LEU A 75 -8.21 -27.41 -12.34
C LEU A 75 -7.94 -28.82 -12.91
N LEU A 76 -8.86 -29.77 -12.75
CA LEU A 76 -8.72 -31.14 -13.28
C LEU A 76 -8.94 -31.20 -14.80
N TRP A 77 -9.75 -30.32 -15.38
CA TRP A 77 -10.01 -30.35 -16.83
C TRP A 77 -8.90 -29.68 -17.65
N TRP A 78 -8.10 -28.81 -17.02
CA TRP A 78 -7.00 -28.12 -17.70
C TRP A 78 -5.67 -28.87 -17.65
N SER A 79 -5.49 -29.81 -16.72
CA SER A 79 -4.30 -30.66 -16.65
C SER A 79 -4.23 -31.74 -17.77
N SER A 80 -5.30 -31.93 -18.54
CA SER A 80 -5.37 -32.95 -19.58
C SER A 80 -5.05 -32.45 -21.00
N MET A 81 -4.73 -31.16 -21.20
CA MET A 81 -4.44 -30.58 -22.52
C MET A 81 -3.01 -30.08 -22.73
N SER A 82 -2.03 -30.51 -21.95
CA SER A 82 -0.63 -30.21 -22.24
C SER A 82 -0.05 -31.21 -23.24
N SER A 83 -0.08 -30.89 -24.52
CA SER A 83 0.75 -31.53 -25.53
C SER A 83 2.23 -31.26 -25.21
N LEU A 84 2.98 -32.32 -24.95
CA LEU A 84 4.42 -32.29 -24.71
C LEU A 84 5.17 -31.88 -26.01
N SER A 85 5.34 -30.58 -26.20
CA SER A 85 6.30 -30.06 -27.17
C SER A 85 7.65 -29.92 -26.47
N TYR A 86 8.59 -30.80 -26.77
CA TYR A 86 9.98 -30.63 -26.38
C TYR A 86 10.58 -29.45 -27.16
N ALA A 87 10.55 -28.27 -26.59
CA ALA A 87 11.25 -27.11 -27.13
C ALA A 87 12.73 -27.23 -26.80
N GLN A 88 13.58 -27.36 -27.85
CA GLN A 88 15.02 -27.22 -27.69
C GLN A 88 15.35 -25.81 -27.23
N ILE A 89 15.88 -25.65 -26.02
CA ILE A 89 16.31 -24.38 -25.48
C ILE A 89 17.56 -23.92 -26.23
N THR A 90 17.47 -22.81 -26.94
CA THR A 90 18.63 -22.17 -27.58
C THR A 90 19.62 -21.67 -26.51
N PRO A 91 20.96 -21.52 -26.83
CA PRO A 91 21.92 -20.99 -25.87
C PRO A 91 21.52 -19.65 -25.24
N GLN A 92 20.85 -18.76 -26.00
CA GLN A 92 20.28 -17.51 -25.51
C GLN A 92 19.09 -17.73 -24.54
N GLY A 93 18.28 -18.75 -24.77
CA GLY A 93 17.20 -19.13 -23.87
C GLY A 93 17.72 -19.69 -22.54
N ARG A 94 18.85 -20.38 -22.54
CA ARG A 94 19.47 -20.89 -21.30
C ARG A 94 19.89 -19.77 -20.37
N ASP A 95 20.65 -18.77 -20.85
CA ASP A 95 21.09 -17.61 -20.03
C ASP A 95 19.90 -16.85 -19.42
N GLN A 96 18.84 -16.61 -20.19
CA GLN A 96 17.64 -15.96 -19.69
C GLN A 96 16.87 -16.80 -18.67
N THR A 97 16.81 -18.11 -18.86
CA THR A 97 16.13 -19.03 -17.95
C THR A 97 16.85 -19.11 -16.60
N TYR A 98 18.20 -19.14 -16.61
CA TYR A 98 18.99 -19.06 -15.38
C TYR A 98 18.73 -17.75 -14.63
N LYS A 99 18.67 -16.62 -15.33
CA LYS A 99 18.38 -15.31 -14.71
C LYS A 99 16.98 -15.22 -14.13
N GLN A 100 15.99 -15.86 -14.74
CA GLN A 100 14.62 -15.95 -14.19
C GLN A 100 14.56 -16.80 -12.92
N ALA A 101 15.39 -17.83 -12.83
CA ALA A 101 15.49 -18.72 -11.67
C ALA A 101 16.38 -18.15 -10.55
N ALA A 102 17.08 -17.02 -10.79
CA ALA A 102 18.01 -16.44 -9.81
C ALA A 102 17.31 -16.10 -8.48
N PRO A 103 17.74 -16.69 -7.36
CA PRO A 103 17.02 -16.63 -6.08
C PRO A 103 16.94 -15.20 -5.52
N GLY A 104 17.91 -14.34 -5.74
CA GLY A 104 17.94 -12.95 -5.30
C GLY A 104 16.86 -12.06 -5.92
N ARG A 105 16.10 -12.55 -6.92
CA ARG A 105 15.01 -11.81 -7.59
C ARG A 105 13.62 -12.12 -7.04
N PHE A 106 13.46 -13.19 -6.28
CA PHE A 106 12.14 -13.61 -5.80
C PHE A 106 11.52 -12.60 -4.84
N GLU A 107 12.31 -11.93 -4.02
CA GLU A 107 11.80 -10.89 -3.13
C GLU A 107 11.09 -9.75 -3.90
N GLU A 108 11.64 -9.33 -5.06
CA GLU A 108 11.03 -8.29 -5.90
C GLU A 108 9.67 -8.73 -6.47
N ARG A 109 9.50 -10.02 -6.81
CA ARG A 109 8.23 -10.57 -7.32
C ARG A 109 7.12 -10.49 -6.29
N PHE A 110 7.44 -10.69 -5.01
CA PHE A 110 6.48 -10.74 -3.91
C PHE A 110 6.36 -9.43 -3.10
N LYS A 111 7.07 -8.36 -3.51
CA LYS A 111 6.88 -7.03 -2.93
C LYS A 111 5.47 -6.54 -3.17
N GLN A 112 4.82 -6.11 -2.08
CA GLN A 112 3.50 -5.48 -2.19
C GLN A 112 3.60 -4.20 -3.01
N LYS A 113 2.66 -4.02 -3.94
CA LYS A 113 2.55 -2.81 -4.74
C LYS A 113 2.22 -1.62 -3.82
N LYS A 114 2.99 -0.54 -3.94
CA LYS A 114 2.65 0.73 -3.29
C LYS A 114 1.45 1.33 -4.02
N LEU A 115 0.39 1.59 -3.27
CA LEU A 115 -0.78 2.31 -3.76
C LEU A 115 -0.74 3.74 -3.22
N PRO A 116 -1.24 4.72 -3.99
CA PRO A 116 -1.39 6.08 -3.48
C PRO A 116 -2.30 6.10 -2.26
N GLN A 117 -1.92 6.87 -1.24
CA GLN A 117 -2.75 7.11 -0.04
C GLN A 117 -3.71 8.28 -0.25
N SER A 118 -3.43 9.14 -1.24
CA SER A 118 -4.27 10.28 -1.58
C SER A 118 -5.61 9.82 -2.13
N GLN A 119 -6.65 10.56 -1.75
CA GLN A 119 -8.02 10.32 -2.17
C GLN A 119 -8.59 11.59 -2.79
N VAL A 120 -9.42 11.46 -3.81
CA VAL A 120 -10.18 12.57 -4.33
C VAL A 120 -11.12 13.05 -3.24
N VAL A 121 -10.80 14.19 -2.62
CA VAL A 121 -11.67 14.81 -1.62
C VAL A 121 -12.83 15.48 -2.39
N PRO A 122 -14.06 15.05 -2.19
CA PRO A 122 -15.19 15.78 -2.76
C PRO A 122 -15.31 17.11 -2.02
N VAL A 123 -15.24 18.19 -2.80
CA VAL A 123 -15.81 19.51 -2.49
C VAL A 123 -14.98 20.48 -1.66
N LYS A 124 -14.65 21.60 -2.34
CA LYS A 124 -14.56 22.90 -1.68
C LYS A 124 -15.84 23.13 -0.86
N PRO A 125 -15.74 23.62 0.40
CA PRO A 125 -16.94 24.02 1.11
C PRO A 125 -17.68 25.02 0.21
N ASP A 126 -18.94 24.72 -0.07
CA ASP A 126 -19.80 25.64 -0.77
C ASP A 126 -19.70 27.00 -0.07
N ASN A 127 -19.34 28.02 -0.80
CA ASN A 127 -19.54 29.40 -0.39
C ASN A 127 -21.05 29.63 -0.41
N LEU A 128 -21.76 29.04 0.56
CA LEU A 128 -23.16 29.23 0.74
C LEU A 128 -23.38 30.75 0.93
N ARG A 129 -23.94 31.39 -0.07
CA ARG A 129 -24.42 32.75 0.10
C ARG A 129 -25.61 32.62 1.05
N PRO A 130 -25.51 33.15 2.27
CA PRO A 130 -26.63 33.07 3.20
C PRO A 130 -27.82 33.83 2.60
N VAL A 131 -28.98 33.19 2.66
CA VAL A 131 -30.23 33.88 2.34
C VAL A 131 -30.61 34.67 3.58
N PHE A 132 -30.61 35.98 3.47
CA PHE A 132 -30.97 36.86 4.57
C PHE A 132 -32.47 37.23 4.48
N PRO A 133 -33.16 37.36 5.63
CA PRO A 133 -34.53 37.85 5.66
C PRO A 133 -34.67 39.23 4.99
N ALA A 134 -35.76 39.43 4.26
CA ALA A 134 -36.00 40.68 3.53
C ALA A 134 -36.08 41.94 4.45
N GLU A 135 -36.41 41.73 5.71
CA GLU A 135 -36.44 42.77 6.75
C GLU A 135 -35.10 43.43 6.98
N MET A 136 -33.99 42.70 6.80
CA MET A 136 -32.63 43.23 6.97
C MET A 136 -32.29 44.32 5.94
N ARG A 137 -32.94 44.34 4.78
CA ARG A 137 -32.78 45.36 3.73
C ARG A 137 -33.49 46.67 4.10
N LYS A 138 -34.51 46.62 4.98
CA LYS A 138 -35.29 47.78 5.39
C LYS A 138 -34.53 48.64 6.42
N VAL A 139 -33.65 48.03 7.23
CA VAL A 139 -32.86 48.74 8.25
C VAL A 139 -31.67 49.39 7.57
N LYS A 140 -31.72 50.71 7.33
CA LYS A 140 -30.66 51.50 6.68
C LYS A 140 -30.08 52.52 7.65
N PHE A 141 -28.76 52.68 7.65
CA PHE A 141 -28.03 53.67 8.45
C PHE A 141 -26.77 54.12 7.73
N LEU A 142 -26.19 55.24 8.16
CA LEU A 142 -24.91 55.74 7.65
C LEU A 142 -23.78 55.03 8.41
N LEU A 143 -22.94 54.26 7.70
CA LEU A 143 -21.83 53.56 8.33
C LEU A 143 -20.62 54.50 8.49
N GLN A 144 -20.33 54.93 9.71
CA GLN A 144 -19.21 55.80 10.04
C GLN A 144 -17.94 54.99 10.36
N ARG A 145 -18.10 53.93 11.15
CA ARG A 145 -16.95 53.11 11.59
C ARG A 145 -17.38 51.66 11.78
N MET A 146 -16.43 50.75 11.43
CA MET A 146 -16.57 49.31 11.70
C MET A 146 -15.47 48.86 12.65
N ILE A 147 -15.88 48.19 13.74
CA ILE A 147 -14.97 47.65 14.76
C ILE A 147 -14.99 46.14 14.64
N ILE A 148 -13.79 45.54 14.39
CA ILE A 148 -13.66 44.10 14.37
C ILE A 148 -12.87 43.66 15.59
N LYS A 149 -13.46 42.81 16.42
CA LYS A 149 -12.85 42.27 17.66
C LYS A 149 -12.64 40.76 17.55
N GLY A 150 -11.71 40.21 18.36
CA GLY A 150 -11.50 38.76 18.56
C GLY A 150 -10.60 38.07 17.55
N SER A 151 -10.03 38.79 16.58
CA SER A 151 -9.03 38.23 15.68
C SER A 151 -7.63 38.29 16.30
N THR A 152 -6.91 37.14 16.30
CA THR A 152 -5.50 37.03 16.68
C THR A 152 -4.59 36.77 15.48
N ILE A 153 -5.18 36.31 14.37
CA ILE A 153 -4.45 35.87 13.16
C ILE A 153 -4.23 37.00 12.17
N TYR A 154 -5.22 37.90 12.05
CA TYR A 154 -5.17 38.95 11.06
C TYR A 154 -5.08 40.34 11.66
N ASP A 155 -4.26 41.18 11.06
CA ASP A 155 -4.20 42.60 11.37
C ASP A 155 -5.48 43.32 10.88
N LYS A 156 -5.84 44.41 11.57
CA LYS A 156 -6.95 45.29 11.24
C LYS A 156 -6.95 45.78 9.78
N ARG A 157 -5.77 45.98 9.22
CA ARG A 157 -5.58 46.41 7.82
C ARG A 157 -6.12 45.38 6.80
N LYS A 158 -6.04 44.06 7.10
CA LYS A 158 -6.58 43.00 6.23
C LYS A 158 -8.10 43.07 6.15
N PHE A 159 -8.74 43.33 7.25
CA PHE A 159 -10.20 43.48 7.32
C PHE A 159 -10.71 44.80 6.67
N SER A 160 -9.96 45.90 6.81
CA SER A 160 -10.39 47.19 6.28
C SER A 160 -10.63 47.18 4.77
N ARG A 161 -9.91 46.30 4.03
CA ARG A 161 -10.11 46.12 2.58
C ARG A 161 -11.51 45.60 2.23
N LEU A 162 -12.17 44.86 3.14
CA LEU A 162 -13.49 44.27 2.91
C LEU A 162 -14.61 45.28 3.06
N PHE A 163 -14.46 46.23 3.98
CA PHE A 163 -15.54 47.19 4.31
C PHE A 163 -15.25 48.64 3.94
N ARG A 164 -14.01 49.01 3.51
CA ARG A 164 -13.63 50.38 3.16
C ARG A 164 -14.57 51.04 2.13
N LYS A 165 -15.06 50.28 1.16
CA LYS A 165 -16.00 50.74 0.12
C LYS A 165 -17.39 51.14 0.65
N TYR A 166 -17.74 50.75 1.88
CA TYR A 166 -19.02 51.01 2.53
C TYR A 166 -18.94 52.13 3.56
N LEU A 167 -17.73 52.57 3.97
CA LEU A 167 -17.59 53.68 4.93
C LEU A 167 -18.13 54.98 4.35
N HIS A 168 -18.77 55.79 5.23
CA HIS A 168 -19.42 57.06 4.92
C HIS A 168 -20.56 56.96 3.88
N LYS A 169 -21.14 55.74 3.75
CA LYS A 169 -22.29 55.49 2.87
C LYS A 169 -23.48 54.95 3.65
N ARG A 170 -24.65 55.13 3.10
CA ARG A 170 -25.85 54.47 3.62
C ARG A 170 -25.78 52.97 3.29
N VAL A 171 -25.73 52.13 4.31
CA VAL A 171 -25.72 50.68 4.21
C VAL A 171 -26.97 50.09 4.88
N ASN A 172 -27.33 48.89 4.48
CA ASN A 172 -28.37 48.12 5.16
C ASN A 172 -27.75 47.00 6.01
N LEU A 173 -28.56 46.42 6.88
CA LEU A 173 -28.08 45.37 7.78
C LEU A 173 -27.60 44.12 7.02
N GLU A 174 -28.21 43.76 5.87
CA GLU A 174 -27.76 42.67 5.00
C GLU A 174 -26.28 42.86 4.56
N GLN A 175 -25.90 44.09 4.19
CA GLN A 175 -24.51 44.36 3.80
C GLN A 175 -23.52 44.18 4.95
N VAL A 176 -23.89 44.45 6.19
CA VAL A 176 -23.06 44.17 7.37
C VAL A 176 -22.87 42.68 7.56
N TYR A 177 -23.93 41.87 7.42
CA TYR A 177 -23.84 40.42 7.50
C TYR A 177 -23.04 39.84 6.34
N MET A 178 -23.14 40.43 5.14
CA MET A 178 -22.27 40.03 4.01
C MET A 178 -20.78 40.25 4.32
N ILE A 179 -20.42 41.37 4.96
CA ILE A 179 -19.03 41.61 5.39
C ILE A 179 -18.60 40.57 6.44
N ALA A 180 -19.43 40.25 7.40
CA ALA A 180 -19.11 39.18 8.37
C ALA A 180 -18.94 37.82 7.68
N GLN A 181 -19.75 37.52 6.67
CA GLN A 181 -19.59 36.31 5.87
C GLN A 181 -18.30 36.32 5.04
N GLU A 182 -17.93 37.45 4.44
CA GLU A 182 -16.65 37.59 3.73
C GLU A 182 -15.45 37.35 4.67
N ILE A 183 -15.50 37.89 5.90
CA ILE A 183 -14.49 37.60 6.93
C ILE A 183 -14.46 36.10 7.26
N THR A 184 -15.62 35.46 7.43
CA THR A 184 -15.69 34.00 7.68
C THR A 184 -15.09 33.21 6.53
N ASN A 185 -15.39 33.57 5.29
CA ASN A 185 -14.85 32.94 4.09
C ASN A 185 -13.34 33.10 3.98
N MET A 186 -12.81 34.27 4.37
CA MET A 186 -11.37 34.51 4.43
C MET A 186 -10.66 33.57 5.42
N TYR A 187 -11.24 33.41 6.63
CA TYR A 187 -10.71 32.43 7.61
C TYR A 187 -10.74 31.00 7.08
N ARG A 188 -11.85 30.61 6.44
CA ARG A 188 -12.01 29.27 5.87
C ARG A 188 -11.04 29.00 4.71
N ALA A 189 -10.83 30.00 3.84
CA ALA A 189 -9.89 29.91 2.73
C ALA A 189 -8.45 29.70 3.22
N ASP A 190 -8.08 30.30 4.35
CA ASP A 190 -6.77 30.14 4.97
C ASP A 190 -6.71 28.92 5.92
N GLY A 191 -7.76 28.05 5.90
CA GLY A 191 -7.81 26.77 6.61
C GLY A 191 -8.35 26.81 8.04
N TYR A 192 -8.84 27.94 8.54
CA TYR A 192 -9.43 28.06 9.88
C TYR A 192 -10.92 27.71 9.88
N ILE A 193 -11.24 26.45 9.64
CA ILE A 193 -12.60 25.92 9.34
C ILE A 193 -13.62 26.12 10.47
N LEU A 194 -13.17 26.24 11.72
CA LEU A 194 -14.03 26.43 12.88
C LEU A 194 -14.24 27.90 13.23
N SER A 195 -13.51 28.81 12.58
CA SER A 195 -13.59 30.25 12.84
C SER A 195 -14.71 30.88 12.04
N LYS A 196 -15.41 31.86 12.64
CA LYS A 196 -16.49 32.59 12.01
C LYS A 196 -16.57 34.02 12.54
N ALA A 197 -17.05 34.94 11.72
CA ALA A 197 -17.42 36.28 12.14
C ALA A 197 -18.93 36.36 12.35
N VAL A 198 -19.34 37.01 13.40
CA VAL A 198 -20.76 37.20 13.76
C VAL A 198 -21.02 38.67 14.05
N VAL A 199 -22.23 39.15 13.75
CA VAL A 199 -22.73 40.46 14.15
C VAL A 199 -23.46 40.25 15.47
N PRO A 200 -22.90 40.72 16.61
CA PRO A 200 -23.60 40.59 17.90
C PRO A 200 -24.84 41.47 17.94
N PRO A 201 -25.82 41.14 18.80
CA PRO A 201 -26.90 42.08 19.09
C PRO A 201 -26.34 43.41 19.61
N GLN A 202 -26.65 44.52 18.94
CA GLN A 202 -26.08 45.82 19.24
C GLN A 202 -27.03 46.94 18.86
N LYS A 203 -26.96 48.07 19.55
CA LYS A 203 -27.51 49.34 19.10
C LYS A 203 -26.53 50.03 18.19
N ILE A 204 -26.95 50.44 17.01
CA ILE A 204 -26.12 51.18 16.04
C ILE A 204 -26.27 52.66 16.35
N GLU A 205 -25.39 53.15 17.21
CA GLU A 205 -25.33 54.58 17.57
C GLU A 205 -24.21 55.23 16.75
N GLU A 206 -24.43 56.43 16.25
CA GLU A 206 -23.48 57.23 15.44
C GLU A 206 -22.89 56.44 14.24
N GLY A 207 -23.59 55.44 13.72
CA GLY A 207 -23.12 54.65 12.58
C GLY A 207 -21.93 53.72 12.87
N VAL A 208 -21.71 53.37 14.14
CA VAL A 208 -20.65 52.43 14.55
C VAL A 208 -21.21 51.01 14.58
N VAL A 209 -20.57 50.09 13.87
CA VAL A 209 -20.95 48.66 13.82
C VAL A 209 -19.80 47.81 14.33
N GLN A 210 -20.09 46.84 15.20
CA GLN A 210 -19.16 45.85 15.70
C GLN A 210 -19.40 44.49 15.01
N ILE A 211 -18.34 43.84 14.60
CA ILE A 211 -18.32 42.44 14.17
C ILE A 211 -17.34 41.69 15.08
N ASP A 212 -17.81 40.59 15.67
CA ASP A 212 -16.98 39.74 16.51
C ASP A 212 -16.47 38.53 15.72
N VAL A 213 -15.16 38.36 15.68
CA VAL A 213 -14.52 37.18 15.13
C VAL A 213 -14.37 36.16 16.25
N ILE A 214 -14.96 35.00 16.06
CA ILE A 214 -14.88 33.87 16.97
C ILE A 214 -13.87 32.89 16.36
N GLU A 215 -12.66 32.95 16.83
CA GLU A 215 -11.62 32.00 16.39
C GLU A 215 -11.84 30.64 17.07
N GLY A 216 -12.14 29.63 16.23
CA GLY A 216 -12.49 28.30 16.70
C GLY A 216 -11.26 27.47 17.10
N PHE A 217 -11.36 26.74 18.19
CA PHE A 217 -10.28 25.88 18.70
C PHE A 217 -10.81 24.59 19.33
N VAL A 218 -9.92 23.59 19.49
CA VAL A 218 -10.24 22.34 20.20
C VAL A 218 -10.09 22.55 21.69
N ASN A 219 -11.18 22.29 22.43
CA ASN A 219 -11.20 22.41 23.90
C ASN A 219 -10.92 21.07 24.59
N ARG A 220 -11.46 19.96 24.05
CA ARG A 220 -11.30 18.62 24.60
C ARG A 220 -11.23 17.59 23.48
N VAL A 221 -10.36 16.60 23.64
CA VAL A 221 -10.34 15.40 22.81
C VAL A 221 -10.63 14.20 23.70
N THR A 222 -11.70 13.48 23.40
CA THR A 222 -12.14 12.28 24.13
C THR A 222 -11.92 11.06 23.25
N ILE A 223 -11.44 9.97 23.82
CA ILE A 223 -11.22 8.70 23.13
C ILE A 223 -12.27 7.73 23.63
N GLN A 224 -13.01 7.10 22.72
CA GLN A 224 -13.99 6.05 22.94
C GLN A 224 -13.60 4.79 22.17
N GLY A 225 -14.01 3.63 22.67
CA GLY A 225 -13.69 2.34 22.08
C GLY A 225 -12.45 1.68 22.66
N ARG A 226 -12.06 0.56 22.07
CA ARG A 226 -10.96 -0.28 22.57
C ARG A 226 -9.63 0.21 22.01
N VAL A 227 -8.72 0.58 22.88
CA VAL A 227 -7.34 1.00 22.54
C VAL A 227 -6.38 -0.13 22.87
N ARG A 228 -5.59 -0.55 21.91
CA ARG A 228 -4.61 -1.67 22.04
C ARG A 228 -3.16 -1.20 22.03
N GLY A 229 -2.83 0.00 22.48
CA GLY A 229 -1.46 0.51 22.47
C GLY A 229 -1.19 1.55 23.53
N PRO A 230 0.04 2.14 23.56
CA PRO A 230 0.44 3.08 24.58
C PRO A 230 -0.40 4.35 24.53
N ARG A 231 -1.04 4.70 25.65
CA ARG A 231 -1.77 5.96 25.77
C ARG A 231 -0.88 7.20 25.59
N LYS A 232 0.45 7.05 25.79
CA LYS A 232 1.41 8.13 25.60
C LYS A 232 1.35 8.70 24.18
N LEU A 233 1.39 7.86 23.15
CA LEU A 233 1.34 8.28 21.75
C LEU A 233 0.02 9.01 21.44
N LEU A 234 -1.13 8.47 21.86
CA LEU A 234 -2.42 9.12 21.68
C LEU A 234 -2.53 10.46 22.44
N ASN A 235 -1.88 10.56 23.60
CA ASN A 235 -1.83 11.82 24.35
C ASN A 235 -1.00 12.88 23.61
N GLU A 236 0.07 12.49 22.91
CA GLU A 236 0.83 13.46 22.08
C GLU A 236 -0.02 13.97 20.91
N TYR A 237 -0.75 13.10 20.20
CA TYR A 237 -1.71 13.54 19.16
C TYR A 237 -2.79 14.46 19.73
N ARG A 238 -3.33 14.11 20.92
CA ARG A 238 -4.29 14.98 21.63
C ARG A 238 -3.70 16.35 21.95
N LYS A 239 -2.47 16.40 22.48
CA LYS A 239 -1.77 17.66 22.80
C LYS A 239 -1.56 18.49 21.53
N ALA A 240 -1.18 17.88 20.42
CA ALA A 240 -0.97 18.56 19.15
C ALA A 240 -2.25 19.24 18.66
N LEU A 241 -3.40 18.54 18.70
CA LEU A 241 -4.71 19.10 18.36
C LEU A 241 -5.11 20.25 19.30
N LEU A 242 -4.82 20.15 20.60
CA LEU A 242 -5.14 21.19 21.58
C LEU A 242 -4.26 22.44 21.46
N ARG A 243 -3.05 22.32 20.90
CA ARG A 243 -2.10 23.43 20.68
C ARG A 243 -2.46 24.27 19.46
N SER A 244 -3.17 23.71 18.46
CA SER A 244 -3.59 24.43 17.26
C SER A 244 -4.72 25.42 17.61
N ARG A 245 -4.36 26.68 17.88
CA ARG A 245 -5.28 27.76 18.30
C ARG A 245 -4.98 29.04 17.53
N PRO A 246 -5.92 29.48 16.68
CA PRO A 246 -7.15 28.80 16.23
C PRO A 246 -6.82 27.54 15.41
N LEU A 247 -7.78 26.59 15.39
CA LEU A 247 -7.58 25.29 14.74
C LEU A 247 -7.44 25.43 13.24
N LYS A 248 -6.32 24.91 12.69
CA LYS A 248 -6.15 24.73 11.25
C LYS A 248 -6.68 23.36 10.80
N ALA A 249 -7.41 23.35 9.70
CA ALA A 249 -7.91 22.11 9.08
C ALA A 249 -6.76 21.11 8.80
N ARG A 250 -5.61 21.60 8.31
CA ARG A 250 -4.43 20.78 8.04
C ARG A 250 -3.92 20.05 9.28
N ASP A 251 -3.90 20.72 10.45
CA ASP A 251 -3.44 20.10 11.69
C ASP A 251 -4.43 19.03 12.16
N LEU A 252 -5.74 19.35 12.10
CA LEU A 252 -6.78 18.37 12.41
C LEU A 252 -6.69 17.14 11.52
N GLU A 253 -6.61 17.33 10.22
CA GLU A 253 -6.52 16.27 9.22
C GLU A 253 -5.28 15.42 9.42
N ARG A 254 -4.10 16.05 9.57
CA ARG A 254 -2.82 15.35 9.79
C ARG A 254 -2.90 14.39 10.98
N TYR A 255 -3.31 14.89 12.15
CA TYR A 255 -3.29 14.06 13.35
C TYR A 255 -4.40 13.01 13.37
N LEU A 256 -5.55 13.27 12.74
CA LEU A 256 -6.56 12.22 12.55
C LEU A 256 -6.08 11.11 11.63
N LEU A 257 -5.40 11.44 10.54
CA LEU A 257 -4.82 10.46 9.62
C LEU A 257 -3.66 9.68 10.26
N LEU A 258 -2.81 10.33 11.05
CA LEU A 258 -1.74 9.65 11.78
C LEU A 258 -2.27 8.65 12.82
N VAL A 259 -3.44 8.92 13.41
CA VAL A 259 -4.12 7.94 14.28
C VAL A 259 -4.68 6.78 13.47
N ASP A 260 -5.27 7.05 12.32
CA ASP A 260 -5.82 6.02 11.42
C ASP A 260 -4.72 5.16 10.75
N ASP A 261 -3.51 5.71 10.61
CA ASP A 261 -2.32 5.01 10.10
C ASP A 261 -1.69 4.04 11.12
N LEU A 262 -2.19 3.98 12.37
CA LEU A 262 -1.72 3.02 13.37
C LEU A 262 -2.18 1.60 12.99
N PRO A 263 -1.29 0.60 13.07
CA PRO A 263 -1.64 -0.77 12.71
C PRO A 263 -2.89 -1.30 13.40
N GLY A 264 -3.82 -1.79 12.58
CA GLY A 264 -5.10 -2.37 13.03
C GLY A 264 -6.06 -1.37 13.67
N VAL A 265 -5.83 -0.07 13.52
CA VAL A 265 -6.72 0.98 14.03
C VAL A 265 -7.52 1.57 12.88
N SER A 266 -8.81 1.76 13.11
CA SER A 266 -9.68 2.61 12.29
C SER A 266 -10.35 3.63 13.20
N VAL A 267 -10.32 4.91 12.83
CA VAL A 267 -10.84 5.97 13.68
C VAL A 267 -11.92 6.78 12.98
N LYS A 268 -13.06 6.98 13.68
CA LYS A 268 -14.09 7.95 13.30
C LYS A 268 -14.01 9.14 14.24
N SER A 269 -14.07 10.36 13.71
CA SER A 269 -14.07 11.59 14.51
C SER A 269 -15.41 12.29 14.48
N VAL A 270 -15.90 12.70 15.65
CA VAL A 270 -17.12 13.49 15.81
C VAL A 270 -16.75 14.82 16.47
N LEU A 271 -17.09 15.91 15.79
CA LEU A 271 -16.87 17.27 16.28
C LEU A 271 -18.19 17.83 16.84
N THR A 272 -18.18 18.25 18.09
CA THR A 272 -19.35 18.86 18.76
C THR A 272 -19.00 20.23 19.33
N PRO A 273 -19.76 21.30 19.06
CA PRO A 273 -19.56 22.59 19.68
C PRO A 273 -19.66 22.47 21.21
N SER A 274 -18.84 23.22 21.93
CA SER A 274 -18.95 23.33 23.39
C SER A 274 -20.18 24.19 23.79
N LYS A 275 -20.95 23.70 24.73
CA LYS A 275 -22.10 24.47 25.29
C LYS A 275 -21.66 25.61 26.24
N PHE A 276 -20.42 25.51 26.77
CA PHE A 276 -19.96 26.40 27.85
C PHE A 276 -18.93 27.43 27.41
N LYS A 277 -18.31 27.27 26.24
CA LYS A 277 -17.20 28.12 25.82
C LYS A 277 -17.36 28.47 24.34
N GLN A 278 -17.49 29.76 24.04
CA GLN A 278 -17.66 30.27 22.67
C GLN A 278 -16.40 29.93 21.81
N GLY A 279 -16.62 29.50 20.57
CA GLY A 279 -15.55 29.10 19.67
C GLY A 279 -14.89 27.72 19.98
N ALA A 280 -15.22 27.15 21.14
CA ALA A 280 -14.64 25.84 21.52
C ALA A 280 -15.39 24.66 20.88
N THR A 281 -14.64 23.68 20.41
CA THR A 281 -15.17 22.44 19.86
C THR A 281 -14.55 21.25 20.61
N ASN A 282 -15.37 20.26 20.94
CA ASN A 282 -14.91 18.98 21.48
C ASN A 282 -14.81 17.95 20.36
N ILE A 283 -13.76 17.16 20.36
CA ILE A 283 -13.54 16.06 19.42
C ILE A 283 -13.69 14.75 20.17
N THR A 284 -14.53 13.86 19.66
CA THR A 284 -14.62 12.47 20.12
C THR A 284 -14.05 11.57 19.05
N LEU A 285 -12.98 10.83 19.38
CA LEU A 285 -12.35 9.82 18.53
C LEU A 285 -12.93 8.46 18.91
N ILE A 286 -13.61 7.80 17.97
CA ILE A 286 -14.20 6.48 18.15
C ILE A 286 -13.29 5.48 17.47
N PHE A 287 -12.63 4.63 18.26
CA PHE A 287 -11.69 3.62 17.81
C PHE A 287 -12.40 2.30 17.53
N ASP A 288 -12.14 1.77 16.36
CA ASP A 288 -12.34 0.35 16.03
C ASP A 288 -10.96 -0.28 15.82
N THR A 289 -10.75 -1.50 16.37
CA THR A 289 -9.43 -2.14 16.32
C THR A 289 -9.52 -3.57 15.86
N LYS A 290 -8.74 -3.90 14.81
CA LYS A 290 -8.56 -5.24 14.28
C LYS A 290 -7.23 -5.81 14.77
N GLY A 291 -7.28 -6.92 15.54
CA GLY A 291 -6.07 -7.49 16.15
C GLY A 291 -5.27 -8.36 15.20
N TYR A 292 -5.94 -9.06 14.29
CA TYR A 292 -5.33 -10.01 13.36
C TYR A 292 -5.89 -9.79 11.96
N GLU A 293 -5.06 -10.05 10.96
CA GLU A 293 -5.42 -10.03 9.55
C GLU A 293 -4.75 -11.21 8.88
N GLY A 294 -5.45 -11.87 7.98
CA GLY A 294 -4.91 -13.00 7.25
C GLY A 294 -5.34 -12.98 5.79
N SER A 295 -4.57 -13.67 4.95
CA SER A 295 -4.93 -13.91 3.56
C SER A 295 -4.36 -15.23 3.09
N VAL A 296 -5.10 -15.90 2.22
CA VAL A 296 -4.66 -17.07 1.46
C VAL A 296 -5.06 -16.86 0.02
N GLY A 297 -4.15 -17.15 -0.90
CA GLY A 297 -4.42 -17.00 -2.32
C GLY A 297 -3.72 -18.05 -3.15
N ALA A 298 -4.19 -18.20 -4.39
CA ALA A 298 -3.56 -19.01 -5.40
C ALA A 298 -3.57 -18.26 -6.73
N ASP A 299 -2.50 -18.42 -7.51
CA ASP A 299 -2.39 -17.86 -8.84
C ASP A 299 -1.53 -18.77 -9.75
N ASN A 300 -1.58 -18.54 -11.05
CA ASN A 300 -0.75 -19.24 -12.02
C ASN A 300 0.31 -18.33 -12.66
N ARG A 301 0.85 -17.39 -11.89
CA ARG A 301 1.92 -16.46 -12.32
C ARG A 301 3.33 -17.02 -12.17
N GLY A 302 3.46 -18.24 -11.70
CA GLY A 302 4.74 -18.95 -11.71
C GLY A 302 5.24 -19.22 -13.12
N THR A 303 6.53 -19.57 -13.24
CA THR A 303 7.12 -19.97 -14.51
C THR A 303 7.06 -21.50 -14.66
N LYS A 304 7.25 -22.00 -15.87
CA LYS A 304 7.37 -23.44 -16.14
C LYS A 304 8.49 -24.10 -15.34
N PHE A 305 9.48 -23.32 -14.91
CA PHE A 305 10.65 -23.82 -14.16
C PHE A 305 10.46 -23.73 -12.64
N ASN A 306 9.80 -22.70 -12.17
CA ASN A 306 9.59 -22.44 -10.73
C ASN A 306 8.13 -22.64 -10.32
N GLY A 307 7.47 -23.64 -10.90
CA GLY A 307 6.09 -24.02 -10.64
C GLY A 307 5.05 -23.01 -11.17
N PRO A 308 4.25 -23.42 -12.15
CA PRO A 308 3.26 -22.52 -12.78
C PRO A 308 2.19 -22.05 -11.80
N VAL A 309 1.80 -22.88 -10.85
CA VAL A 309 0.79 -22.55 -9.83
C VAL A 309 1.48 -22.25 -8.50
N GLN A 310 1.14 -21.12 -7.93
CA GLN A 310 1.67 -20.64 -6.66
C GLN A 310 0.55 -20.48 -5.63
N ILE A 311 0.83 -20.88 -4.40
CA ILE A 311 -0.03 -20.67 -3.24
C ILE A 311 0.67 -19.66 -2.34
N ASN A 312 -0.02 -18.61 -1.97
CA ASN A 312 0.48 -17.59 -1.06
C ASN A 312 -0.40 -17.54 0.20
N ALA A 313 0.22 -17.37 1.35
CA ALA A 313 -0.45 -17.19 2.62
C ALA A 313 0.24 -16.08 3.42
N GLY A 314 -0.54 -15.30 4.13
CA GLY A 314 -0.03 -14.24 4.98
C GLY A 314 -0.89 -14.08 6.23
N VAL A 315 -0.24 -13.82 7.35
CA VAL A 315 -0.91 -13.50 8.62
C VAL A 315 -0.17 -12.34 9.28
N SER A 316 -0.91 -11.43 9.89
CA SER A 316 -0.32 -10.36 10.70
C SER A 316 -1.12 -10.12 11.97
N ALA A 317 -0.41 -9.76 13.04
CA ALA A 317 -0.96 -9.34 14.31
C ALA A 317 -0.68 -7.85 14.52
N ASN A 318 -1.71 -7.10 14.88
CA ASN A 318 -1.64 -5.68 15.15
C ASN A 318 -1.68 -5.44 16.67
N SER A 319 -0.71 -4.69 17.19
CA SER A 319 -0.57 -4.39 18.61
C SER A 319 -0.55 -5.64 19.50
N PHE A 320 0.17 -6.67 19.10
CA PHE A 320 0.35 -7.89 19.89
C PHE A 320 1.08 -7.57 21.21
N PHE A 321 2.17 -6.82 21.13
CA PHE A 321 2.92 -6.30 22.30
C PHE A 321 2.36 -4.99 22.85
N LYS A 322 1.19 -4.54 22.38
CA LYS A 322 0.53 -3.30 22.82
C LYS A 322 1.32 -2.01 22.55
N ASN A 323 2.11 -1.96 21.47
CA ASN A 323 2.94 -0.81 21.06
C ASN A 323 2.52 -0.19 19.72
N TYR A 324 1.31 -0.51 19.20
CA TYR A 324 0.87 -0.18 17.84
C TYR A 324 1.79 -0.75 16.76
N GLU A 325 2.47 -1.83 17.04
CA GLU A 325 3.28 -2.55 16.07
C GLU A 325 2.41 -3.48 15.20
N ARG A 326 2.93 -3.81 14.04
CA ARG A 326 2.43 -4.87 13.18
C ARG A 326 3.52 -5.90 12.96
N ILE A 327 3.23 -7.14 13.32
CA ILE A 327 4.10 -8.29 13.07
C ILE A 327 3.40 -9.15 12.05
N GLY A 328 4.12 -9.64 11.04
CA GLY A 328 3.51 -10.52 10.05
C GLY A 328 4.47 -11.55 9.51
N LEU A 329 3.87 -12.64 9.04
CA LEU A 329 4.53 -13.72 8.30
C LEU A 329 3.84 -13.84 6.94
N GLN A 330 4.62 -14.10 5.92
CA GLN A 330 4.17 -14.34 4.56
C GLN A 330 4.93 -15.53 3.99
N GLY A 331 4.22 -16.45 3.33
CA GLY A 331 4.82 -17.56 2.61
C GLY A 331 4.25 -17.67 1.21
N VAL A 332 5.09 -18.12 0.27
CA VAL A 332 4.71 -18.50 -1.08
C VAL A 332 5.39 -19.83 -1.39
N VAL A 333 4.62 -20.78 -1.87
CA VAL A 333 5.10 -22.08 -2.33
C VAL A 333 4.45 -22.42 -3.66
N THR A 334 5.13 -23.18 -4.47
CA THR A 334 4.60 -23.70 -5.72
C THR A 334 3.94 -25.06 -5.53
N SER A 335 3.20 -25.53 -6.54
CA SER A 335 2.54 -26.83 -6.51
C SER A 335 3.52 -27.99 -6.31
N ASN A 336 4.73 -27.88 -6.86
CA ASN A 336 5.88 -28.68 -6.47
C ASN A 336 6.72 -27.82 -5.51
N THR A 337 6.73 -28.17 -4.24
CA THR A 337 7.30 -27.34 -3.17
C THR A 337 8.81 -27.14 -3.29
N ASP A 338 9.52 -28.01 -4.00
CA ASP A 338 10.95 -27.88 -4.19
C ASP A 338 11.30 -26.84 -5.25
N GLU A 339 10.41 -26.60 -6.22
CA GLU A 339 10.65 -25.63 -7.29
C GLU A 339 10.72 -24.18 -6.79
N LEU A 340 9.96 -23.80 -5.74
CA LEU A 340 10.09 -22.51 -5.07
C LEU A 340 9.44 -22.52 -3.68
N LYS A 341 10.21 -22.07 -2.71
CA LYS A 341 9.75 -21.70 -1.36
C LYS A 341 10.20 -20.27 -1.07
N PHE A 342 9.30 -19.42 -0.64
CA PHE A 342 9.61 -18.07 -0.20
C PHE A 342 8.91 -17.78 1.13
N PHE A 343 9.67 -17.33 2.11
CA PHE A 343 9.15 -16.93 3.42
C PHE A 343 9.66 -15.54 3.79
N ARG A 344 8.81 -14.76 4.42
CA ARG A 344 9.14 -13.43 4.91
C ARG A 344 8.48 -13.18 6.25
N GLY A 345 9.28 -12.77 7.24
CA GLY A 345 8.81 -12.18 8.49
C GLY A 345 9.04 -10.67 8.47
N PHE A 346 8.12 -9.90 9.08
CA PHE A 346 8.30 -8.45 9.19
C PHE A 346 7.73 -7.89 10.50
N TYR A 347 8.29 -6.76 10.88
CA TYR A 347 7.88 -5.94 12.01
C TYR A 347 7.82 -4.48 11.58
N GLU A 348 6.73 -3.78 11.87
CA GLU A 348 6.57 -2.35 11.66
C GLU A 348 6.07 -1.70 12.95
N GLN A 349 6.65 -0.58 13.35
CA GLN A 349 6.23 0.17 14.53
C GLN A 349 6.31 1.69 14.29
N PRO A 350 5.26 2.47 14.62
CA PRO A 350 5.35 3.90 14.75
C PRO A 350 6.18 4.26 15.99
N ILE A 351 7.25 5.05 15.81
CA ILE A 351 8.21 5.41 16.86
C ILE A 351 8.11 6.88 17.27
N SER A 352 7.34 7.69 16.57
CA SER A 352 7.13 9.10 16.92
C SER A 352 5.68 9.55 16.73
N SER A 353 5.30 10.62 17.42
CA SER A 353 4.00 11.30 17.25
C SER A 353 3.87 12.07 15.93
N GLU A 354 4.96 12.24 15.19
CA GLU A 354 4.96 12.84 13.86
C GLU A 354 4.80 11.80 12.74
N GLY A 355 4.58 10.52 13.11
CA GLY A 355 4.29 9.44 12.18
C GLY A 355 5.53 8.71 11.66
N THR A 356 6.72 8.92 12.24
CA THR A 356 7.92 8.14 11.87
C THR A 356 7.70 6.68 12.19
N LYS A 357 7.98 5.79 11.24
CA LYS A 357 7.83 4.33 11.37
C LYS A 357 9.17 3.65 11.18
N LEU A 358 9.45 2.68 12.04
CA LEU A 358 10.53 1.72 11.89
C LEU A 358 9.96 0.46 11.26
N PHE A 359 10.60 -0.03 10.23
CA PHE A 359 10.28 -1.28 9.56
C PHE A 359 11.50 -2.18 9.49
N PHE A 360 11.29 -3.44 9.74
CA PHE A 360 12.28 -4.49 9.74
C PHE A 360 11.70 -5.73 9.09
N SER A 361 12.46 -6.42 8.23
CA SER A 361 12.02 -7.69 7.66
C SER A 361 13.21 -8.61 7.36
N GLY A 362 12.99 -9.90 7.53
CA GLY A 362 13.85 -10.96 7.02
C GLY A 362 13.08 -11.82 6.02
N SER A 363 13.69 -12.16 4.90
CA SER A 363 13.15 -13.10 3.93
C SER A 363 14.16 -14.18 3.56
N PHE A 364 13.63 -15.35 3.27
CA PHE A 364 14.36 -16.52 2.79
C PHE A 364 13.65 -17.05 1.54
N SER A 365 14.42 -17.38 0.53
CA SER A 365 13.91 -18.08 -0.66
C SER A 365 14.83 -19.21 -1.05
N GLU A 366 14.24 -20.31 -1.45
CA GLU A 366 14.90 -21.50 -1.97
C GLU A 366 14.20 -21.93 -3.25
N SER A 367 14.95 -22.35 -4.24
CA SER A 367 14.40 -22.84 -5.50
C SER A 367 15.25 -23.93 -6.12
N GLU A 368 14.60 -24.98 -6.58
CA GLU A 368 15.17 -26.04 -7.41
C GLU A 368 14.34 -26.11 -8.70
N PRO A 369 14.71 -25.31 -9.73
CA PRO A 369 13.93 -25.23 -10.95
C PRO A 369 13.72 -26.58 -11.63
N GLY A 370 12.48 -26.86 -11.97
CA GLY A 370 12.05 -28.09 -12.62
C GLY A 370 12.20 -28.07 -14.14
N SER A 371 11.43 -28.92 -14.82
CA SER A 371 11.39 -29.02 -16.28
C SER A 371 12.79 -29.28 -16.88
N ALA A 372 13.20 -28.54 -17.90
CA ALA A 372 14.48 -28.70 -18.57
C ALA A 372 15.71 -28.32 -17.71
N LEU A 373 15.56 -27.63 -16.62
CA LEU A 373 16.63 -27.29 -15.69
C LEU A 373 16.89 -28.38 -14.66
N LYS A 374 15.99 -29.33 -14.48
CA LYS A 374 16.10 -30.41 -13.50
C LYS A 374 17.35 -31.26 -13.71
N SER A 375 17.74 -31.52 -14.96
CA SER A 375 18.94 -32.29 -15.30
C SER A 375 20.27 -31.60 -14.95
N PHE A 376 20.23 -30.30 -14.65
CA PHE A 376 21.40 -29.53 -14.22
C PHE A 376 21.47 -29.38 -12.70
N GLU A 377 20.50 -29.92 -11.96
CA GLU A 377 20.42 -29.84 -10.49
C GLU A 377 20.69 -28.41 -9.98
N VAL A 378 20.04 -27.43 -10.62
CA VAL A 378 20.20 -26.02 -10.23
C VAL A 378 19.50 -25.83 -8.92
N ALA A 379 20.23 -25.37 -7.89
CA ALA A 379 19.68 -25.01 -6.59
C ALA A 379 20.05 -23.55 -6.28
N GLY A 380 19.07 -22.75 -5.92
CA GLY A 380 19.24 -21.33 -5.59
C GLY A 380 18.74 -21.00 -4.20
N GLU A 381 19.52 -20.25 -3.43
CA GLU A 381 19.15 -19.75 -2.11
C GLU A 381 19.35 -18.25 -2.01
N SER A 382 18.46 -17.53 -1.34
CA SER A 382 18.67 -16.11 -1.01
C SER A 382 18.12 -15.76 0.37
N LYS A 383 18.92 -15.03 1.11
CA LYS A 383 18.60 -14.46 2.42
C LYS A 383 18.66 -12.94 2.32
N THR A 384 17.57 -12.27 2.66
CA THR A 384 17.54 -10.80 2.65
C THR A 384 17.04 -10.27 3.99
N PHE A 385 17.78 -9.33 4.51
CA PHE A 385 17.42 -8.56 5.71
C PHE A 385 17.26 -7.09 5.32
N THR A 386 16.19 -6.44 5.78
CA THR A 386 15.93 -5.03 5.49
C THR A 386 15.54 -4.29 6.77
N LEU A 387 16.23 -3.17 7.04
CA LEU A 387 15.86 -2.19 8.04
C LEU A 387 15.50 -0.89 7.34
N ARG A 388 14.38 -0.25 7.70
CA ARG A 388 13.93 1.00 7.08
C ARG A 388 13.30 1.93 8.11
N LEU A 389 13.66 3.20 8.03
CA LEU A 389 13.02 4.30 8.73
C LEU A 389 12.26 5.15 7.72
N THR A 390 10.97 5.37 7.94
CA THR A 390 10.10 6.18 7.05
C THR A 390 9.49 7.31 7.84
N HIS A 391 9.50 8.54 7.28
CA HIS A 391 8.90 9.72 7.89
C HIS A 391 7.92 10.42 6.93
N PRO A 392 6.65 10.69 7.35
CA PRO A 392 5.69 11.44 6.56
C PRO A 392 5.88 12.96 6.79
N PHE A 393 6.55 13.64 5.86
CA PHE A 393 6.72 15.10 5.89
C PHE A 393 5.39 15.83 5.68
N VAL A 394 4.59 15.34 4.74
CA VAL A 394 3.22 15.80 4.49
C VAL A 394 2.27 14.61 4.61
N ARG A 395 1.18 14.78 5.36
CA ARG A 395 0.13 13.78 5.51
C ARG A 395 -1.22 14.45 5.48
N SER A 396 -1.93 14.34 4.37
CA SER A 396 -3.30 14.82 4.16
C SER A 396 -4.08 13.83 3.29
N ARG A 397 -5.35 14.06 3.08
CA ARG A 397 -6.16 13.24 2.17
C ARG A 397 -5.83 13.48 0.71
N SER A 398 -5.42 14.69 0.36
CA SER A 398 -5.17 15.07 -1.02
C SER A 398 -3.71 14.94 -1.43
N GLU A 399 -2.78 14.94 -0.47
CA GLU A 399 -1.34 14.86 -0.77
C GLU A 399 -0.55 14.24 0.39
N ASN A 400 0.44 13.42 0.05
CA ASN A 400 1.31 12.79 1.03
C ASN A 400 2.74 12.77 0.51
N LEU A 401 3.68 13.24 1.33
CA LEU A 401 5.11 13.21 1.05
C LEU A 401 5.81 12.39 2.13
N ASN A 402 6.37 11.25 1.74
CA ASN A 402 7.13 10.38 2.62
C ASN A 402 8.58 10.32 2.17
N GLY A 403 9.51 10.39 3.11
CA GLY A 403 10.92 10.08 2.91
C GLY A 403 11.32 8.85 3.69
N PHE A 404 12.31 8.11 3.20
CA PHE A 404 12.85 6.97 3.92
C PHE A 404 14.37 6.83 3.73
N VAL A 405 14.99 6.25 4.74
CA VAL A 405 16.34 5.71 4.68
C VAL A 405 16.26 4.23 5.06
N GLY A 406 17.02 3.39 4.37
CA GLY A 406 17.00 1.95 4.60
C GLY A 406 18.37 1.32 4.40
N TYR A 407 18.58 0.19 5.04
CA TYR A 407 19.70 -0.70 4.84
C TYR A 407 19.19 -2.08 4.44
N THR A 408 19.79 -2.67 3.43
CA THR A 408 19.47 -4.01 2.96
C THR A 408 20.75 -4.84 2.91
N ASN A 409 20.71 -5.98 3.58
CA ASN A 409 21.70 -7.04 3.47
C ASN A 409 21.06 -8.16 2.64
N ARG A 410 21.70 -8.57 1.55
CA ARG A 410 21.25 -9.67 0.70
C ARG A 410 22.43 -10.57 0.40
N ASP A 411 22.25 -11.84 0.71
CA ASP A 411 23.17 -12.92 0.34
C ASP A 411 22.40 -13.90 -0.52
N SER A 412 22.94 -14.25 -1.69
CA SER A 412 22.32 -15.19 -2.62
C SER A 412 23.38 -16.08 -3.24
N GLU A 413 23.09 -17.37 -3.34
CA GLU A 413 23.95 -18.36 -3.95
C GLU A 413 23.18 -19.21 -4.96
N THR A 414 23.90 -19.70 -5.97
CA THR A 414 23.39 -20.67 -6.94
C THR A 414 24.40 -21.80 -7.06
N LYS A 415 23.92 -23.03 -6.98
CA LYS A 415 24.66 -24.25 -7.18
C LYS A 415 24.18 -24.93 -8.45
N ILE A 416 25.09 -25.61 -9.15
CA ILE A 416 24.80 -26.43 -10.34
C ILE A 416 25.52 -27.78 -10.14
N LEU A 417 24.78 -28.88 -10.24
CA LEU A 417 25.30 -30.24 -9.97
C LEU A 417 25.98 -30.34 -8.59
N GLY A 418 25.43 -29.66 -7.58
CA GLY A 418 25.98 -29.64 -6.22
C GLY A 418 27.16 -28.67 -6.00
N GLU A 419 27.80 -28.16 -7.06
CA GLU A 419 28.93 -27.24 -6.98
C GLU A 419 28.48 -25.77 -6.98
N LEU A 420 29.17 -24.92 -6.20
CA LEU A 420 28.89 -23.48 -6.15
C LEU A 420 29.25 -22.82 -7.49
N ASP A 421 28.24 -22.39 -8.24
CA ASP A 421 28.35 -21.65 -9.49
C ASP A 421 28.54 -20.13 -9.25
N SER A 422 27.65 -19.53 -8.46
CA SER A 422 27.73 -18.10 -8.18
C SER A 422 27.25 -17.73 -6.77
N GLU A 423 27.86 -16.68 -6.21
CA GLU A 423 27.54 -16.12 -4.91
C GLU A 423 27.64 -14.58 -4.92
N ASP A 424 26.54 -13.90 -4.58
CA ASP A 424 26.48 -12.45 -4.43
C ASP A 424 26.12 -12.08 -2.99
N ARG A 425 26.96 -11.27 -2.34
CA ARG A 425 26.73 -10.69 -1.02
C ARG A 425 26.68 -9.17 -1.12
N LEU A 426 25.52 -8.58 -0.95
CA LEU A 426 25.25 -7.16 -1.14
C LEU A 426 24.89 -6.46 0.15
N ARG A 427 25.46 -5.28 0.37
CA ARG A 427 25.22 -4.37 1.50
C ARG A 427 24.80 -3.01 0.96
N ILE A 428 23.50 -2.72 1.00
CA ILE A 428 22.91 -1.61 0.23
C ILE A 428 22.27 -0.61 1.18
N VAL A 429 22.64 0.66 1.05
CA VAL A 429 21.91 1.77 1.67
C VAL A 429 20.98 2.38 0.63
N ASN A 430 19.74 2.61 1.03
CA ASN A 430 18.68 3.18 0.20
C ASN A 430 18.23 4.51 0.80
N LEU A 431 18.13 5.55 -0.02
CA LEU A 431 17.53 6.83 0.31
C LEU A 431 16.42 7.11 -0.70
N GLY A 432 15.21 7.33 -0.23
CA GLY A 432 14.12 7.53 -1.18
C GLY A 432 13.02 8.43 -0.68
N MET A 433 12.22 8.89 -1.63
CA MET A 433 11.03 9.71 -1.41
C MET A 433 9.86 9.18 -2.22
N SER A 434 8.66 9.35 -1.70
CA SER A 434 7.42 9.12 -2.46
C SER A 434 6.46 10.26 -2.21
N TYR A 435 5.89 10.80 -3.29
CA TYR A 435 4.89 11.86 -3.27
C TYR A 435 3.65 11.40 -4.02
N ASP A 436 2.53 11.31 -3.33
CA ASP A 436 1.25 11.05 -3.95
C ASP A 436 0.29 12.23 -3.73
N PHE A 437 -0.44 12.60 -4.77
CA PHE A 437 -1.30 13.78 -4.75
C PHE A 437 -2.46 13.67 -5.74
N VAL A 438 -3.51 14.41 -5.44
CA VAL A 438 -4.64 14.61 -6.36
C VAL A 438 -4.49 15.96 -7.04
N ASP A 439 -4.52 15.95 -8.38
CA ASP A 439 -4.40 17.17 -9.17
C ASP A 439 -5.77 17.84 -9.46
N ALA A 440 -5.72 19.00 -10.12
CA ALA A 440 -6.92 19.78 -10.48
C ALA A 440 -7.89 19.03 -11.42
N TYR A 441 -7.40 18.03 -12.15
CA TYR A 441 -8.19 17.17 -13.04
C TYR A 441 -8.74 15.93 -12.32
N ARG A 442 -8.63 15.88 -10.99
CA ARG A 442 -9.01 14.75 -10.13
C ARG A 442 -8.25 13.46 -10.44
N GLY A 443 -7.08 13.56 -11.07
CA GLY A 443 -6.17 12.44 -11.25
C GLY A 443 -5.42 12.17 -9.94
N ILE A 444 -5.33 10.91 -9.54
CA ILE A 444 -4.48 10.47 -8.43
C ILE A 444 -3.12 10.12 -8.99
N ASN A 445 -2.08 10.77 -8.50
CA ASN A 445 -0.71 10.61 -8.96
C ASN A 445 0.15 10.06 -7.83
N LEU A 446 1.08 9.17 -8.15
CA LEU A 446 2.15 8.72 -7.25
C LEU A 446 3.47 8.83 -8.01
N VAL A 447 4.43 9.52 -7.44
CA VAL A 447 5.81 9.60 -7.94
C VAL A 447 6.72 9.12 -6.83
N SER A 448 7.61 8.19 -7.12
CA SER A 448 8.62 7.74 -6.18
C SER A 448 10.00 7.73 -6.82
N PHE A 449 10.99 7.98 -5.98
CA PHE A 449 12.39 8.04 -6.32
C PHE A 449 13.19 7.32 -5.25
N ASN A 450 14.19 6.54 -5.65
CA ASN A 450 15.09 5.85 -4.73
C ASN A 450 16.52 5.85 -5.28
N LEU A 451 17.46 6.30 -4.46
CA LEU A 451 18.90 6.19 -4.64
C LEU A 451 19.38 4.98 -3.84
N SER A 452 20.05 4.05 -4.48
CA SER A 452 20.66 2.88 -3.86
C SER A 452 22.17 2.91 -4.05
N LYS A 453 22.91 2.76 -2.97
CA LYS A 453 24.36 2.64 -2.96
C LYS A 453 24.76 1.34 -2.29
N GLY A 454 25.47 0.49 -3.01
CA GLY A 454 26.17 -0.66 -2.47
C GLY A 454 27.46 -0.23 -1.76
N PHE A 455 27.88 -1.00 -0.78
CA PHE A 455 29.10 -0.77 -0.03
C PHE A 455 29.90 -2.06 0.13
N ASP A 456 31.22 -1.96 0.02
CA ASP A 456 32.14 -3.05 0.27
C ASP A 456 32.46 -3.15 1.77
N ILE A 457 31.47 -3.58 2.56
CA ILE A 457 31.54 -3.73 4.02
C ILE A 457 30.88 -5.06 4.43
N PHE A 458 31.16 -5.54 5.66
CA PHE A 458 30.52 -6.70 6.25
C PHE A 458 30.52 -7.95 5.34
N ASP A 459 31.68 -8.29 4.82
CA ASP A 459 31.91 -9.45 3.95
C ASP A 459 31.07 -9.43 2.66
N SER A 460 30.90 -8.23 2.08
CA SER A 460 30.31 -8.10 0.74
C SER A 460 31.22 -8.70 -0.33
N THR A 461 30.63 -9.18 -1.40
CA THR A 461 31.38 -9.70 -2.54
C THR A 461 32.19 -8.60 -3.21
N LYS A 462 33.49 -8.82 -3.40
CA LYS A 462 34.37 -7.83 -4.07
C LYS A 462 34.25 -7.92 -5.58
N THR A 463 34.32 -6.78 -6.23
CA THR A 463 34.37 -6.68 -7.69
C THR A 463 35.55 -7.47 -8.23
N GLY A 464 35.33 -8.27 -9.26
CA GLY A 464 36.38 -9.09 -9.92
C GLY A 464 36.69 -10.43 -9.23
N THR A 465 35.96 -10.80 -8.16
CA THR A 465 36.05 -12.16 -7.61
C THR A 465 35.47 -13.20 -8.59
N ALA A 466 35.99 -14.42 -8.56
CA ALA A 466 35.36 -15.55 -9.24
C ALA A 466 34.00 -15.87 -8.63
N LYS A 467 33.10 -16.47 -9.40
CA LYS A 467 31.75 -16.89 -8.94
C LYS A 467 30.77 -15.76 -8.66
N LEU A 468 30.90 -14.62 -9.35
CA LEU A 468 29.84 -13.60 -9.40
C LEU A 468 28.73 -14.03 -10.36
N THR A 469 27.48 -13.69 -10.06
CA THR A 469 26.35 -13.87 -11.01
C THR A 469 26.58 -13.15 -12.33
N ARG A 470 27.40 -12.07 -12.32
CA ARG A 470 27.91 -11.35 -13.49
C ARG A 470 29.36 -10.93 -13.22
N LEU A 471 30.32 -11.50 -13.92
CA LEU A 471 31.79 -11.33 -13.71
C LEU A 471 32.24 -9.86 -13.67
N ALA A 472 31.58 -8.97 -14.38
CA ALA A 472 31.88 -7.55 -14.38
C ALA A 472 30.90 -6.72 -13.53
N GLY A 473 30.07 -7.38 -12.71
CA GLY A 473 29.14 -6.70 -11.79
C GLY A 473 29.86 -6.15 -10.56
N HIS A 474 29.37 -5.05 -10.04
CA HIS A 474 29.89 -4.35 -8.88
C HIS A 474 28.95 -4.49 -7.69
N SER A 475 29.46 -4.85 -6.52
CA SER A 475 28.73 -4.83 -5.26
C SER A 475 28.64 -3.42 -4.67
N ASP A 476 29.60 -2.56 -4.98
CA ASP A 476 29.71 -1.15 -4.57
C ASP A 476 29.03 -0.17 -5.55
N PHE A 477 28.03 -0.65 -6.27
CA PHE A 477 27.28 0.09 -7.28
C PHE A 477 26.55 1.31 -6.74
N THR A 478 26.22 2.23 -7.66
CA THR A 478 25.28 3.32 -7.45
C THR A 478 24.18 3.28 -8.51
N LYS A 479 22.93 3.26 -8.10
CA LYS A 479 21.79 3.32 -9.02
C LYS A 479 20.65 4.18 -8.50
N VAL A 480 19.87 4.67 -9.43
CA VAL A 480 18.66 5.45 -9.19
C VAL A 480 17.48 4.74 -9.83
N THR A 481 16.39 4.61 -9.09
CA THR A 481 15.13 4.07 -9.61
C THR A 481 14.00 5.05 -9.39
N GLY A 482 13.04 5.09 -10.31
CA GLY A 482 11.84 5.90 -10.19
C GLY A 482 10.60 5.17 -10.67
N GLU A 483 9.48 5.51 -10.07
CA GLU A 483 8.17 5.02 -10.45
C GLU A 483 7.20 6.19 -10.52
N MET A 484 6.34 6.18 -11.52
CA MET A 484 5.22 7.11 -11.67
C MET A 484 3.95 6.30 -11.92
N LEU A 485 2.86 6.66 -11.24
CA LEU A 485 1.55 6.09 -11.44
C LEU A 485 0.54 7.24 -11.55
N ARG A 486 -0.35 7.16 -12.52
CA ARG A 486 -1.50 8.04 -12.65
C ARG A 486 -2.75 7.23 -12.83
N LEU A 487 -3.74 7.51 -11.98
CA LEU A 487 -5.08 6.99 -12.10
C LEU A 487 -6.02 8.14 -12.42
N GLN A 488 -6.54 8.17 -13.66
CA GLN A 488 -7.40 9.23 -14.15
C GLN A 488 -8.83 8.72 -14.37
N GLN A 489 -9.79 9.33 -13.71
CA GLN A 489 -11.19 9.11 -14.02
C GLN A 489 -11.55 9.82 -15.32
N LEU A 490 -12.00 9.07 -16.35
CA LEU A 490 -12.41 9.60 -17.64
C LEU A 490 -13.93 9.85 -17.68
N ALA A 491 -14.70 8.95 -17.04
CA ALA A 491 -16.15 9.03 -16.90
C ALA A 491 -16.56 8.30 -15.60
N PRO A 492 -17.80 8.36 -15.14
CA PRO A 492 -18.22 7.76 -13.86
C PRO A 492 -17.82 6.30 -13.64
N SER A 493 -17.78 5.49 -14.70
CA SER A 493 -17.38 4.06 -14.62
C SER A 493 -16.09 3.74 -15.38
N TRP A 494 -15.41 4.73 -15.98
CA TRP A 494 -14.21 4.54 -16.77
C TRP A 494 -13.00 5.18 -16.10
N MET A 495 -11.93 4.41 -15.99
CA MET A 495 -10.65 4.87 -15.43
C MET A 495 -9.53 4.50 -16.39
N LEU A 496 -8.52 5.36 -16.47
CA LEU A 496 -7.27 5.14 -17.17
C LEU A 496 -6.14 5.07 -16.14
N LEU A 497 -5.42 3.97 -16.12
CA LEU A 497 -4.21 3.79 -15.32
C LEU A 497 -2.99 3.86 -16.24
N GLY A 498 -2.10 4.80 -15.96
CA GLY A 498 -0.76 4.85 -16.52
C GLY A 498 0.27 4.55 -15.43
N GLU A 499 1.24 3.70 -15.71
CA GLU A 499 2.33 3.39 -14.78
C GLU A 499 3.65 3.34 -15.56
N LEU A 500 4.70 4.02 -15.03
CA LEU A 500 6.05 4.07 -15.57
C LEU A 500 7.02 3.64 -14.47
N SER A 501 8.00 2.81 -14.82
CA SER A 501 9.11 2.46 -13.93
C SER A 501 10.41 2.56 -14.71
N TRP A 502 11.46 3.09 -14.08
CA TRP A 502 12.76 3.22 -14.69
C TRP A 502 13.88 3.00 -13.69
N GLN A 503 15.02 2.58 -14.22
CA GLN A 503 16.28 2.43 -13.50
C GLN A 503 17.42 3.00 -14.32
N TYR A 504 18.27 3.79 -13.68
CA TYR A 504 19.55 4.20 -14.22
C TYR A 504 20.66 3.77 -13.27
N SER A 505 21.59 2.96 -13.74
CA SER A 505 22.77 2.56 -12.97
C SER A 505 24.01 3.28 -13.48
N PHE A 506 24.84 3.78 -12.57
CA PHE A 506 26.15 4.36 -12.88
C PHE A 506 27.21 3.26 -13.08
N ASP A 507 26.97 2.08 -12.52
CA ASP A 507 27.86 0.93 -12.51
C ASP A 507 27.21 -0.26 -13.19
N LYS A 508 28.01 -1.30 -13.45
CA LYS A 508 27.52 -2.60 -13.89
C LYS A 508 26.99 -3.35 -12.68
N LEU A 509 25.79 -3.89 -12.76
CA LEU A 509 25.11 -4.49 -11.63
C LEU A 509 25.29 -6.00 -11.56
N LEU A 510 25.22 -6.56 -10.35
CA LEU A 510 25.00 -7.99 -10.15
C LEU A 510 23.55 -8.35 -10.49
N ALA A 511 23.29 -9.62 -10.82
CA ALA A 511 22.02 -10.06 -11.40
C ALA A 511 20.79 -9.70 -10.56
N SER A 512 20.89 -9.73 -9.24
CA SER A 512 19.78 -9.38 -8.32
C SER A 512 19.40 -7.91 -8.34
N GLU A 513 20.30 -7.02 -8.83
CA GLU A 513 20.09 -5.56 -8.86
C GLU A 513 19.75 -5.03 -10.26
N GLU A 514 19.79 -5.88 -11.30
CA GLU A 514 19.36 -5.51 -12.66
C GLU A 514 17.87 -5.15 -12.70
N PHE A 515 17.51 -4.22 -13.59
CA PHE A 515 16.13 -3.92 -13.91
C PHE A 515 15.52 -5.07 -14.70
N GLY A 516 14.42 -5.65 -14.19
CA GLY A 516 13.73 -6.75 -14.84
C GLY A 516 12.39 -6.32 -15.43
N VAL A 517 12.09 -6.75 -16.65
CA VAL A 517 10.78 -6.61 -17.30
C VAL A 517 10.22 -7.97 -17.64
N GLY A 518 8.93 -8.17 -17.46
CA GLY A 518 8.18 -9.40 -17.52
C GLY A 518 7.47 -9.69 -16.20
N GLY A 519 6.39 -10.45 -16.24
CA GLY A 519 5.58 -10.81 -15.07
C GLY A 519 4.44 -9.83 -14.77
N ALA A 520 3.83 -9.94 -13.62
CA ALA A 520 2.57 -9.29 -13.28
C ALA A 520 2.60 -7.74 -13.27
N LYS A 521 3.77 -7.12 -13.19
CA LYS A 521 3.90 -5.66 -13.09
C LYS A 521 3.95 -4.99 -14.47
N PHE A 522 4.86 -5.43 -15.34
CA PHE A 522 5.05 -4.94 -16.70
C PHE A 522 5.40 -6.10 -17.62
N GLY A 523 4.84 -6.14 -18.85
CA GLY A 523 5.05 -7.24 -19.76
C GLY A 523 4.28 -8.50 -19.34
N ARG A 524 3.00 -8.35 -19.01
CA ARG A 524 2.16 -9.38 -18.36
C ARG A 524 1.99 -10.68 -19.14
N ALA A 525 2.30 -10.70 -20.42
CA ALA A 525 2.31 -11.93 -21.23
C ALA A 525 3.59 -12.76 -21.06
N TYR A 526 4.63 -12.20 -20.46
CA TYR A 526 5.95 -12.82 -20.30
C TYR A 526 6.18 -13.31 -18.88
N ASP A 527 7.16 -14.17 -18.70
CA ASP A 527 7.60 -14.62 -17.39
C ASP A 527 8.28 -13.48 -16.60
N SER A 528 8.35 -13.64 -15.30
CA SER A 528 8.98 -12.64 -14.44
C SER A 528 10.45 -12.44 -14.81
N SER A 529 10.87 -11.19 -15.02
CA SER A 529 12.24 -10.84 -15.44
C SER A 529 12.64 -11.52 -16.76
N GLU A 530 11.73 -11.58 -17.73
CA GLU A 530 11.99 -12.12 -19.07
C GLU A 530 13.18 -11.47 -19.74
N ILE A 531 13.33 -10.15 -19.55
CA ILE A 531 14.52 -9.39 -19.94
C ILE A 531 15.06 -8.62 -18.74
N THR A 532 16.39 -8.51 -18.67
CA THR A 532 17.09 -7.82 -17.57
C THR A 532 18.23 -6.97 -18.10
N GLY A 533 18.56 -5.90 -17.38
CA GLY A 533 19.68 -5.04 -17.70
C GLY A 533 20.06 -4.06 -16.59
N ASP A 534 21.22 -3.45 -16.71
CA ASP A 534 21.72 -2.47 -15.75
C ASP A 534 20.80 -1.23 -15.70
N GLN A 535 20.26 -0.86 -16.84
CA GLN A 535 19.34 0.27 -17.02
C GLN A 535 18.05 -0.24 -17.66
N GLY A 536 16.94 0.43 -17.37
CA GLY A 536 15.67 0.00 -17.93
C GLY A 536 14.57 1.04 -17.83
N LEU A 537 13.59 0.87 -18.70
CA LEU A 537 12.34 1.62 -18.74
C LEU A 537 11.19 0.65 -19.01
N ALA A 538 10.13 0.74 -18.25
CA ALA A 538 8.91 -0.01 -18.50
C ALA A 538 7.70 0.86 -18.26
N PHE A 539 6.70 0.75 -19.13
CA PHE A 539 5.43 1.44 -18.92
C PHE A 539 4.24 0.51 -19.19
N LYS A 540 3.14 0.87 -18.59
CA LYS A 540 1.84 0.20 -18.73
C LYS A 540 0.75 1.24 -18.89
N LEU A 541 -0.17 0.97 -19.81
CA LEU A 541 -1.41 1.71 -19.97
C LEU A 541 -2.58 0.73 -19.84
N GLU A 542 -3.57 1.04 -18.98
CA GLU A 542 -4.70 0.17 -18.74
C GLU A 542 -6.00 0.97 -18.69
N LEU A 543 -6.92 0.68 -19.59
CA LEU A 543 -8.28 1.21 -19.60
C LEU A 543 -9.19 0.27 -18.82
N GLN A 544 -9.86 0.80 -17.83
CA GLN A 544 -10.70 0.06 -16.89
C GLN A 544 -12.15 0.52 -16.96
N LYS A 545 -13.07 -0.41 -16.89
CA LYS A 545 -14.51 -0.14 -16.78
C LYS A 545 -15.09 -0.86 -15.58
N ALA A 546 -15.59 -0.11 -14.61
CA ALA A 546 -16.25 -0.64 -13.43
C ALA A 546 -17.74 -0.93 -13.72
N PHE A 547 -18.23 -2.05 -13.21
CA PHE A 547 -19.61 -2.45 -13.23
C PHE A 547 -20.08 -2.65 -11.78
N GLN A 548 -21.32 -2.31 -11.51
CA GLN A 548 -21.97 -2.56 -10.21
C GLN A 548 -23.07 -3.60 -10.39
N PRO A 549 -22.74 -4.89 -10.34
CA PRO A 549 -23.73 -5.93 -10.52
C PRO A 549 -24.72 -5.94 -9.35
N LYS A 550 -26.01 -5.93 -9.65
CA LYS A 550 -27.08 -6.02 -8.62
C LYS A 550 -27.27 -7.45 -8.10
N LYS A 551 -26.19 -8.24 -8.00
CA LYS A 551 -26.28 -9.65 -7.58
C LYS A 551 -25.68 -9.81 -6.18
N LYS A 552 -26.34 -10.58 -5.31
CA LYS A 552 -25.92 -10.85 -3.93
C LYS A 552 -24.50 -11.44 -3.83
N TYR A 553 -24.05 -12.15 -4.86
CA TYR A 553 -22.79 -12.91 -4.87
C TYR A 553 -21.71 -12.30 -5.75
N LEU A 554 -21.88 -11.09 -6.25
CA LEU A 554 -20.86 -10.39 -7.01
C LEU A 554 -20.99 -8.91 -6.69
N ARG A 555 -20.09 -8.43 -5.84
CA ARG A 555 -20.14 -7.08 -5.32
C ARG A 555 -19.62 -6.06 -6.32
N ASP A 556 -18.45 -6.32 -6.88
CA ASP A 556 -17.80 -5.46 -7.84
C ASP A 556 -17.24 -6.28 -8.99
N LEU A 557 -17.34 -5.73 -10.18
CA LEU A 557 -16.76 -6.29 -11.39
C LEU A 557 -16.07 -5.17 -12.17
N GLN A 558 -14.84 -5.39 -12.59
CA GLN A 558 -14.10 -4.46 -13.43
C GLN A 558 -13.54 -5.19 -14.64
N ALA A 559 -13.92 -4.79 -15.85
CA ALA A 559 -13.23 -5.21 -17.06
C ALA A 559 -12.09 -4.24 -17.37
N TYR A 560 -11.02 -4.74 -17.96
CA TYR A 560 -9.90 -3.91 -18.39
C TYR A 560 -9.23 -4.45 -19.63
N ALA A 561 -8.63 -3.53 -20.38
CA ALA A 561 -7.74 -3.82 -21.50
C ALA A 561 -6.44 -3.06 -21.27
N PHE A 562 -5.31 -3.63 -21.68
CA PHE A 562 -4.02 -3.03 -21.40
C PHE A 562 -2.98 -3.23 -22.51
N PHE A 563 -1.99 -2.37 -22.48
CA PHE A 563 -0.75 -2.48 -23.23
C PHE A 563 0.43 -2.25 -22.27
N ASP A 564 1.42 -3.14 -22.33
CA ASP A 564 2.67 -3.05 -21.56
C ASP A 564 3.84 -3.01 -22.54
N TYR A 565 4.85 -2.19 -22.22
CA TYR A 565 6.12 -2.13 -22.93
C TYR A 565 7.28 -2.06 -21.93
N GLY A 566 8.41 -2.65 -22.28
CA GLY A 566 9.63 -2.49 -21.51
C GLY A 566 10.88 -2.69 -22.34
N LYS A 567 11.92 -1.94 -21.97
CA LYS A 567 13.24 -2.00 -22.61
C LYS A 567 14.33 -1.92 -21.57
N VAL A 568 15.38 -2.72 -21.78
CA VAL A 568 16.55 -2.74 -20.91
C VAL A 568 17.82 -2.53 -21.71
N TRP A 569 18.83 -1.98 -21.05
CA TRP A 569 20.16 -1.73 -21.61
C TRP A 569 21.22 -2.30 -20.69
N ASN A 570 22.16 -3.08 -21.25
CA ASN A 570 23.34 -3.58 -20.56
C ASN A 570 24.55 -2.69 -20.82
N ARG A 571 25.30 -2.40 -19.77
CA ARG A 571 26.57 -1.65 -19.87
C ARG A 571 27.74 -2.52 -20.37
N ILE A 572 27.54 -3.81 -20.44
CA ILE A 572 28.47 -4.79 -20.98
C ILE A 572 27.81 -5.48 -22.16
N GLU A 573 28.56 -5.70 -23.24
CA GLU A 573 28.18 -6.67 -24.26
C GLU A 573 28.36 -8.06 -23.66
N THR A 574 27.28 -8.79 -23.43
CA THR A 574 27.38 -10.19 -23.04
C THR A 574 27.70 -11.03 -24.26
N THR A 575 28.58 -12.00 -24.13
CA THR A 575 28.98 -12.95 -25.21
C THR A 575 27.75 -13.67 -25.82
N ALA A 576 26.62 -13.69 -25.14
CA ALA A 576 25.40 -14.39 -25.53
C ALA A 576 24.18 -13.47 -25.78
N GLY A 577 24.30 -12.12 -25.64
CA GLY A 577 23.13 -11.27 -25.69
C GLY A 577 23.33 -9.89 -26.32
N SER A 578 22.27 -9.32 -26.84
CA SER A 578 22.20 -7.97 -27.35
C SER A 578 22.40 -6.94 -26.22
N LYS A 579 23.11 -5.85 -26.51
CA LYS A 579 23.28 -4.71 -25.60
C LYS A 579 21.94 -4.12 -25.15
N THR A 580 20.91 -4.25 -25.95
CA THR A 580 19.56 -3.81 -25.67
C THR A 580 18.54 -4.90 -25.93
N GLN A 581 17.54 -5.00 -25.08
CA GLN A 581 16.40 -5.90 -25.27
C GLN A 581 15.12 -5.17 -24.94
N ASP A 582 14.04 -5.49 -25.65
CA ASP A 582 12.71 -4.97 -25.40
C ASP A 582 11.65 -6.06 -25.52
N LEU A 583 10.51 -5.81 -24.91
CA LEU A 583 9.32 -6.63 -25.01
C LEU A 583 8.06 -5.75 -24.91
N ASP A 584 7.00 -6.21 -25.57
CA ASP A 584 5.69 -5.61 -25.49
C ASP A 584 4.60 -6.69 -25.45
N SER A 585 3.51 -6.37 -24.78
CA SER A 585 2.36 -7.25 -24.62
C SER A 585 1.07 -6.46 -24.53
N LEU A 586 0.00 -7.09 -24.97
CA LEU A 586 -1.36 -6.60 -24.78
C LEU A 586 -2.22 -7.69 -24.13
N GLY A 587 -3.33 -7.27 -23.53
CA GLY A 587 -4.26 -8.22 -22.96
C GLY A 587 -5.56 -7.57 -22.50
N ILE A 588 -6.48 -8.44 -22.14
CA ILE A 588 -7.77 -8.10 -21.56
C ILE A 588 -7.99 -8.93 -20.30
N GLY A 589 -8.78 -8.40 -19.40
CA GLY A 589 -9.08 -9.14 -18.18
C GLY A 589 -10.29 -8.62 -17.43
N ILE A 590 -10.65 -9.35 -16.42
CA ILE A 590 -11.68 -9.01 -15.46
C ILE A 590 -11.11 -9.13 -14.02
N ARG A 591 -11.44 -8.16 -13.18
CA ARG A 591 -11.25 -8.23 -11.72
C ARG A 591 -12.61 -8.29 -11.07
N PHE A 592 -12.73 -9.08 -10.02
CA PHE A 592 -14.00 -9.26 -9.32
C PHE A 592 -13.81 -9.36 -7.83
N ASN A 593 -14.78 -8.84 -7.08
CA ASN A 593 -14.96 -9.08 -5.65
C ASN A 593 -16.27 -9.85 -5.48
N ILE A 594 -16.16 -11.10 -5.02
CA ILE A 594 -17.34 -11.94 -4.74
C ILE A 594 -17.96 -11.47 -3.42
N THR A 595 -17.12 -11.26 -2.43
CA THR A 595 -17.48 -10.73 -1.10
C THR A 595 -16.42 -9.71 -0.67
N ASP A 596 -16.55 -9.13 0.52
CA ASP A 596 -15.48 -8.34 1.12
C ASP A 596 -14.21 -9.14 1.38
N MET A 597 -14.36 -10.47 1.47
CA MET A 597 -13.27 -11.40 1.80
C MET A 597 -12.64 -12.04 0.58
N ILE A 598 -13.38 -12.24 -0.54
CA ILE A 598 -12.92 -13.00 -1.70
C ILE A 598 -12.83 -12.11 -2.92
N SER A 599 -11.62 -11.98 -3.45
CA SER A 599 -11.31 -11.22 -4.65
C SER A 599 -10.45 -12.04 -5.62
N GLY A 600 -10.52 -11.73 -6.90
CA GLY A 600 -9.72 -12.40 -7.91
C GLY A 600 -9.67 -11.65 -9.23
N TYR A 601 -8.86 -12.17 -10.14
CA TYR A 601 -8.84 -11.74 -11.54
C TYR A 601 -8.64 -12.91 -12.48
N MET A 602 -9.05 -12.71 -13.71
CA MET A 602 -8.72 -13.54 -14.87
C MET A 602 -8.30 -12.61 -15.99
N GLU A 603 -7.23 -12.97 -16.71
CA GLU A 603 -6.76 -12.20 -17.85
C GLU A 603 -6.19 -13.10 -18.94
N TRP A 604 -6.31 -12.64 -20.16
CA TRP A 604 -5.68 -13.23 -21.34
C TRP A 604 -4.69 -12.22 -21.93
N ASN A 605 -3.46 -12.66 -22.12
CA ASN A 605 -2.32 -11.84 -22.48
C ASN A 605 -1.61 -12.39 -23.71
N LYS A 606 -1.22 -11.52 -24.63
CA LYS A 606 -0.53 -11.88 -25.87
C LYS A 606 0.84 -11.21 -25.93
N PRO A 607 1.95 -12.00 -26.03
CA PRO A 607 3.26 -11.47 -26.39
C PRO A 607 3.25 -10.97 -27.85
N LEU A 608 3.85 -9.81 -28.12
CA LEU A 608 3.80 -9.20 -29.47
C LEU A 608 5.13 -9.36 -30.22
N ASN A 609 6.23 -8.80 -29.68
CA ASN A 609 7.47 -8.68 -30.42
C ASN A 609 8.42 -9.88 -30.25
N ARG A 610 8.44 -10.55 -29.07
CA ARG A 610 9.37 -11.66 -28.82
C ARG A 610 8.66 -12.93 -28.33
N LYS A 611 9.33 -14.05 -28.47
CA LYS A 611 8.90 -15.34 -27.90
C LYS A 611 9.11 -15.33 -26.40
N VAL A 612 8.20 -15.96 -25.64
CA VAL A 612 8.40 -16.25 -24.22
C VAL A 612 9.53 -17.29 -24.09
N ALA A 613 10.56 -16.99 -23.32
CA ALA A 613 11.76 -17.83 -23.26
C ALA A 613 11.46 -19.26 -22.78
N SER A 614 10.58 -19.42 -21.79
CA SER A 614 10.19 -20.72 -21.24
C SER A 614 9.32 -21.55 -22.19
N GLU A 615 8.57 -20.90 -23.09
CA GLU A 615 7.60 -21.55 -23.98
C GLU A 615 8.12 -21.72 -25.43
N GLY A 616 9.06 -20.86 -25.85
CA GLY A 616 9.61 -20.85 -27.20
C GLY A 616 8.68 -20.28 -28.29
N ASN A 617 7.52 -19.79 -27.92
CA ASN A 617 6.47 -19.28 -28.82
C ASN A 617 5.93 -17.90 -28.39
N LYS A 618 4.97 -17.34 -29.17
CA LYS A 618 4.24 -16.11 -28.87
C LYS A 618 2.76 -16.37 -28.63
N ASP A 619 2.38 -17.54 -28.15
CA ASP A 619 0.99 -17.89 -27.96
C ASP A 619 0.34 -17.04 -26.85
N GLY A 620 -0.99 -16.88 -26.93
CA GLY A 620 -1.74 -16.21 -25.88
C GLY A 620 -1.75 -17.02 -24.59
N ARG A 621 -1.56 -16.35 -23.46
CA ARG A 621 -1.48 -16.98 -22.13
C ARG A 621 -2.61 -16.49 -21.25
N ALA A 622 -3.25 -17.40 -20.54
CA ALA A 622 -4.31 -17.09 -19.59
C ALA A 622 -3.74 -17.13 -18.16
N PHE A 623 -4.08 -16.10 -17.38
CA PHE A 623 -3.67 -15.99 -16.00
C PHE A 623 -4.86 -15.76 -15.09
N PHE A 624 -4.78 -16.30 -13.88
CA PHE A 624 -5.78 -16.09 -12.85
C PHE A 624 -5.14 -15.89 -11.48
N SER A 625 -5.89 -15.26 -10.61
CA SER A 625 -5.59 -15.22 -9.17
C SER A 625 -6.89 -15.20 -8.38
N LEU A 626 -6.91 -15.89 -7.27
CA LEU A 626 -7.98 -15.88 -6.28
C LEU A 626 -7.37 -15.67 -4.90
N THR A 627 -7.91 -14.75 -4.12
CA THR A 627 -7.43 -14.43 -2.77
C THR A 627 -8.61 -14.31 -1.82
N ALA A 628 -8.52 -15.01 -0.70
CA ALA A 628 -9.39 -14.85 0.45
C ALA A 628 -8.66 -14.06 1.56
N LYS A 629 -9.36 -13.07 2.16
CA LYS A 629 -8.88 -12.25 3.29
C LYS A 629 -9.82 -12.41 4.47
N PHE A 630 -9.29 -12.36 5.70
CA PHE A 630 -10.08 -12.52 6.94
C PHE A 630 -9.49 -11.70 8.10
#